data_652def7df2923a4ff4ad00f0387e059f
#
_entry.id   652def7df2923a4ff4ad00f0387e059f
#
_cell.length_a   1.000
_cell.length_b   1.000
_cell.length_c   1.000
_cell.angle_alpha   90.00
_cell.angle_beta   90.00
_cell.angle_gamma   90.00
#
_symmetry.space_group_name_H-M   'P 1'
#
loop_
_entity.id
_entity.type
_entity.pdbx_description
1 polymer ?
#
loop_
_entity_poly.entity_id
_entity_poly.type
_entity_poly.pdbx_seq_one_letter_code
_entity_poly.pdbx_strand_id
1 'polypeptide(L)'
;MCSSDLITPQVLDTLKKYNVHATFFLVGNTLTSENQKIVKREVAEGHSIGFHSSTHDYATLYPNGIVNTEEIQAEIADMENSLKKILGETFQTTLWRYPGGHMSWGGTEKSDELFKQLGIHWIDWNAMVGDAEPLDRQPTTVAEMLAFHQHSLEVYPDYNIRVVLMHDSVDKELTKQALPQLIEFYQANGYQFGVLY
;
A
#
# COMPACT_ATOMS: atom_id res chain seq x y z
N MET A 1 5.01 0.49 17.10
CA MET A 1 3.84 1.37 17.37
C MET A 1 2.73 0.48 17.91
N CYS A 2 2.03 0.92 18.96
CA CYS A 2 0.94 0.13 19.55
C CYS A 2 -0.28 0.10 18.61
N SER A 3 -0.97 -1.03 18.54
CA SER A 3 -2.13 -1.24 17.63
C SER A 3 -3.33 -0.34 17.89
N SER A 4 -3.38 0.33 19.06
CA SER A 4 -4.41 1.31 19.37
C SER A 4 -4.33 2.57 18.52
N ASP A 5 -3.20 2.77 17.84
CA ASP A 5 -2.87 4.01 17.13
C ASP A 5 -3.06 3.92 15.61
N LEU A 6 -3.39 2.74 15.05
CA LEU A 6 -3.68 2.61 13.62
C LEU A 6 -5.07 3.16 13.28
N ILE A 7 -5.15 3.88 12.17
CA ILE A 7 -6.43 4.33 11.61
C ILE A 7 -7.08 3.28 10.68
N THR A 8 -6.38 2.21 10.36
CA THR A 8 -6.84 1.11 9.49
C THR A 8 -8.24 0.59 9.83
N PRO A 9 -8.63 0.36 11.11
CA PRO A 9 -10.00 -0.06 11.42
C PRO A 9 -11.08 0.90 10.92
N GLN A 10 -10.81 2.21 10.97
CA GLN A 10 -11.75 3.24 10.51
C GLN A 10 -11.74 3.39 9.00
N VAL A 11 -10.59 3.13 8.36
CA VAL A 11 -10.49 3.00 6.90
C VAL A 11 -11.34 1.83 6.43
N LEU A 12 -11.24 0.66 7.06
CA LEU A 12 -12.06 -0.52 6.77
C LEU A 12 -13.56 -0.25 6.96
N ASP A 13 -13.94 0.47 8.02
CA ASP A 13 -15.34 0.87 8.23
C ASP A 13 -15.85 1.74 7.07
N THR A 14 -15.03 2.65 6.58
CA THR A 14 -15.36 3.51 5.44
C THR A 14 -15.48 2.68 4.15
N LEU A 15 -14.51 1.83 3.84
CA LEU A 15 -14.53 0.97 2.65
C LEU A 15 -15.79 0.08 2.66
N LYS A 16 -16.11 -0.50 3.80
CA LYS A 16 -17.33 -1.32 3.99
C LYS A 16 -18.60 -0.51 3.76
N LYS A 17 -18.69 0.70 4.31
CA LYS A 17 -19.83 1.61 4.14
C LYS A 17 -20.10 1.90 2.66
N TYR A 18 -19.06 2.10 1.87
CA TYR A 18 -19.17 2.39 0.43
C TYR A 18 -19.18 1.14 -0.45
N ASN A 19 -19.08 -0.05 0.15
CA ASN A 19 -19.00 -1.34 -0.57
C ASN A 19 -17.86 -1.35 -1.60
N VAL A 20 -16.69 -0.90 -1.21
CA VAL A 20 -15.48 -0.88 -2.04
C VAL A 20 -14.37 -1.69 -1.37
N HIS A 21 -13.48 -2.27 -2.19
CA HIS A 21 -12.35 -3.06 -1.73
C HIS A 21 -11.04 -2.37 -2.10
N ALA A 22 -10.00 -2.62 -1.32
CA ALA A 22 -8.66 -2.07 -1.51
C ALA A 22 -7.60 -3.18 -1.44
N THR A 23 -6.38 -2.85 -1.84
CA THR A 23 -5.20 -3.70 -1.63
C THR A 23 -4.32 -3.04 -0.58
N PHE A 24 -4.05 -3.77 0.51
CA PHE A 24 -3.17 -3.33 1.59
C PHE A 24 -1.77 -3.91 1.39
N PHE A 25 -0.78 -3.06 1.35
CA PHE A 25 0.63 -3.46 1.28
C PHE A 25 1.23 -3.37 2.69
N LEU A 26 1.42 -4.52 3.33
CA LEU A 26 1.75 -4.62 4.73
C LEU A 26 3.27 -4.60 4.96
N VAL A 27 3.71 -3.91 6.00
CA VAL A 27 5.08 -3.93 6.50
C VAL A 27 5.20 -4.93 7.64
N GLY A 28 6.16 -5.84 7.60
CA GLY A 28 6.33 -6.91 8.57
C GLY A 28 6.42 -6.45 10.02
N ASN A 29 7.14 -5.35 10.26
CA ASN A 29 7.26 -4.75 11.59
C ASN A 29 5.92 -4.34 12.22
N THR A 30 4.87 -4.18 11.42
CA THR A 30 3.53 -3.82 11.91
C THR A 30 2.67 -5.05 12.21
N LEU A 31 3.11 -6.27 11.89
CA LEU A 31 2.38 -7.52 12.09
C LEU A 31 2.48 -8.03 13.54
N THR A 32 2.26 -7.13 14.50
CA THR A 32 2.28 -7.45 15.93
C THR A 32 1.07 -8.31 16.32
N SER A 33 1.11 -8.96 17.49
CA SER A 33 -0.01 -9.76 18.03
C SER A 33 -1.31 -8.94 18.11
N GLU A 34 -1.20 -7.65 18.35
CA GLU A 34 -2.33 -6.71 18.46
C GLU A 34 -2.94 -6.40 17.10
N ASN A 35 -2.12 -6.30 16.05
CA ASN A 35 -2.57 -5.97 14.70
C ASN A 35 -3.09 -7.17 13.89
N GLN A 36 -2.82 -8.40 14.33
CA GLN A 36 -3.28 -9.61 13.62
C GLN A 36 -4.79 -9.65 13.37
N LYS A 37 -5.59 -9.10 14.29
CA LYS A 37 -7.06 -9.00 14.12
C LYS A 37 -7.45 -8.06 12.98
N ILE A 38 -6.63 -7.03 12.72
CA ILE A 38 -6.85 -6.06 11.62
C ILE A 38 -6.56 -6.77 10.30
N VAL A 39 -5.41 -7.43 10.18
CA VAL A 39 -5.04 -8.21 8.98
C VAL A 39 -6.07 -9.29 8.65
N LYS A 40 -6.58 -10.00 9.67
CA LYS A 40 -7.68 -10.97 9.48
C LYS A 40 -8.96 -10.30 8.99
N ARG A 41 -9.26 -9.10 9.50
CA ARG A 41 -10.42 -8.32 9.08
C ARG A 41 -10.29 -7.86 7.62
N GLU A 42 -9.12 -7.38 7.20
CA GLU A 42 -8.85 -7.00 5.81
C GLU A 42 -9.22 -8.12 4.85
N VAL A 43 -8.71 -9.33 5.09
CA VAL A 43 -9.01 -10.49 4.25
C VAL A 43 -10.48 -10.91 4.34
N ALA A 44 -11.06 -10.94 5.55
CA ALA A 44 -12.45 -11.33 5.76
C ALA A 44 -13.46 -10.37 5.10
N GLU A 45 -13.11 -9.10 4.95
CA GLU A 45 -13.92 -8.09 4.26
C GLU A 45 -13.62 -8.01 2.74
N GLY A 46 -12.81 -8.93 2.19
CA GLY A 46 -12.57 -9.05 0.74
C GLY A 46 -11.50 -8.14 0.18
N HIS A 47 -10.67 -7.55 1.04
CA HIS A 47 -9.50 -6.80 0.61
C HIS A 47 -8.35 -7.73 0.24
N SER A 48 -7.45 -7.27 -0.63
CA SER A 48 -6.23 -7.98 -0.99
C SER A 48 -5.05 -7.54 -0.13
N ILE A 49 -4.10 -8.44 0.07
CA ILE A 49 -2.85 -8.20 0.82
C ILE A 49 -1.67 -8.33 -0.13
N GLY A 50 -0.73 -7.40 -0.06
CA GLY A 50 0.56 -7.47 -0.71
C GLY A 50 1.71 -7.24 0.26
N PHE A 51 2.91 -7.58 -0.14
CA PHE A 51 4.13 -7.35 0.63
C PHE A 51 4.65 -5.92 0.43
N HIS A 52 5.08 -5.27 1.52
CA HIS A 52 5.76 -3.97 1.49
C HIS A 52 7.05 -3.99 2.31
N SER A 53 7.81 -5.04 2.17
CA SER A 53 8.97 -5.41 2.96
C SER A 53 8.67 -5.76 4.43
N SER A 54 9.59 -6.44 5.08
CA SER A 54 9.48 -6.78 6.51
C SER A 54 9.86 -5.61 7.40
N THR A 55 10.92 -4.88 7.02
CA THR A 55 11.53 -3.84 7.86
C THR A 55 11.18 -2.43 7.44
N HIS A 56 10.94 -2.18 6.15
CA HIS A 56 10.86 -0.86 5.52
C HIS A 56 12.14 -0.03 5.72
N ASP A 57 13.28 -0.69 5.90
CA ASP A 57 14.57 -0.02 6.11
C ASP A 57 15.31 0.23 4.79
N TYR A 58 15.32 1.47 4.36
CA TYR A 58 15.98 1.89 3.11
C TYR A 58 17.50 1.64 3.13
N ALA A 59 18.13 1.65 4.30
CA ALA A 59 19.57 1.44 4.38
C ALA A 59 19.97 0.00 4.03
N THR A 60 19.14 -0.97 4.38
CA THR A 60 19.36 -2.40 4.09
C THR A 60 18.79 -2.79 2.73
N LEU A 61 17.60 -2.29 2.38
CA LEU A 61 16.93 -2.60 1.11
C LEU A 61 17.62 -1.95 -0.09
N TYR A 62 18.15 -0.73 0.09
CA TYR A 62 18.66 0.11 -1.00
C TYR A 62 19.98 0.79 -0.65
N PRO A 63 21.04 0.06 -0.26
CA PRO A 63 22.33 0.66 0.07
C PRO A 63 22.84 1.49 -1.12
N ASN A 64 23.21 2.75 -0.85
CA ASN A 64 23.62 3.72 -1.88
C ASN A 64 22.58 3.95 -3.00
N GLY A 65 21.30 3.74 -2.72
CA GLY A 65 20.23 3.91 -3.72
C GLY A 65 20.09 2.74 -4.72
N ILE A 66 20.78 1.62 -4.48
CA ILE A 66 20.77 0.43 -5.33
C ILE A 66 20.02 -0.69 -4.61
N VAL A 67 19.15 -1.37 -5.32
CA VAL A 67 18.36 -2.49 -4.77
C VAL A 67 19.27 -3.65 -4.33
N ASN A 68 19.15 -4.05 -3.06
CA ASN A 68 19.74 -5.26 -2.52
C ASN A 68 18.78 -6.44 -2.74
N THR A 69 18.96 -7.15 -3.84
CA THR A 69 18.06 -8.27 -4.23
C THR A 69 18.05 -9.40 -3.21
N GLU A 70 19.19 -9.68 -2.56
CA GLU A 70 19.30 -10.72 -1.55
C GLU A 70 18.50 -10.36 -0.30
N GLU A 71 18.53 -9.11 0.12
CA GLU A 71 17.72 -8.61 1.23
C GLU A 71 16.23 -8.65 0.90
N ILE A 72 15.84 -8.20 -0.31
CA ILE A 72 14.43 -8.29 -0.75
C ILE A 72 13.94 -9.75 -0.71
N GLN A 73 14.74 -10.71 -1.17
CA GLN A 73 14.38 -12.13 -1.12
C GLN A 73 14.21 -12.63 0.33
N ALA A 74 15.08 -12.21 1.24
CA ALA A 74 14.97 -12.56 2.65
C ALA A 74 13.71 -11.95 3.29
N GLU A 75 13.43 -10.70 3.01
CA GLU A 75 12.23 -10.01 3.52
C GLU A 75 10.92 -10.56 2.96
N ILE A 76 10.88 -11.01 1.70
CA ILE A 76 9.72 -11.73 1.15
C ILE A 76 9.46 -13.01 1.95
N ALA A 77 10.49 -13.81 2.20
CA ALA A 77 10.35 -15.05 2.94
C ALA A 77 9.87 -14.81 4.39
N ASP A 78 10.37 -13.75 5.03
CA ASP A 78 9.96 -13.37 6.38
C ASP A 78 8.49 -12.91 6.41
N MET A 79 8.08 -12.08 5.44
CA MET A 79 6.69 -11.63 5.29
C MET A 79 5.74 -12.80 5.03
N GLU A 80 6.12 -13.71 4.13
CA GLU A 80 5.32 -14.90 3.82
C GLU A 80 5.10 -15.75 5.07
N ASN A 81 6.17 -16.03 5.82
CA ASN A 81 6.10 -16.79 7.07
C ASN A 81 5.22 -16.08 8.12
N SER A 82 5.34 -14.78 8.23
CA SER A 82 4.56 -13.98 9.19
C SER A 82 3.08 -13.97 8.84
N LEU A 83 2.73 -13.77 7.58
CA LEU A 83 1.34 -13.77 7.13
C LEU A 83 0.71 -15.17 7.19
N LYS A 84 1.45 -16.24 6.88
CA LYS A 84 0.96 -17.62 7.07
C LYS A 84 0.62 -17.92 8.53
N LYS A 85 1.42 -17.47 9.48
CA LYS A 85 1.09 -17.61 10.93
C LYS A 85 -0.21 -16.89 11.31
N ILE A 86 -0.53 -15.76 10.66
CA ILE A 86 -1.70 -14.95 10.95
C ILE A 86 -2.95 -15.48 10.23
N LEU A 87 -2.81 -15.79 8.93
CA LEU A 87 -3.92 -16.07 8.02
C LEU A 87 -4.10 -17.56 7.71
N GLY A 88 -3.13 -18.39 8.10
CA GLY A 88 -3.11 -19.85 7.84
C GLY A 88 -2.11 -20.24 6.74
N GLU A 89 -1.68 -21.50 6.77
CA GLU A 89 -0.62 -22.04 5.90
C GLU A 89 -0.93 -21.97 4.41
N THR A 90 -2.20 -21.87 4.04
CA THR A 90 -2.65 -21.78 2.64
C THR A 90 -2.65 -20.35 2.10
N PHE A 91 -2.38 -19.35 2.94
CA PHE A 91 -2.32 -17.95 2.49
C PHE A 91 -1.19 -17.76 1.50
N GLN A 92 -1.49 -17.07 0.40
CA GLN A 92 -0.53 -16.69 -0.64
C GLN A 92 -0.87 -15.30 -1.15
N THR A 93 0.15 -14.55 -1.51
CA THR A 93 0.03 -13.32 -2.31
C THR A 93 1.15 -13.25 -3.33
N THR A 94 0.84 -12.70 -4.48
CA THR A 94 1.78 -12.48 -5.58
C THR A 94 2.20 -11.01 -5.70
N LEU A 95 1.81 -10.18 -4.74
CA LEU A 95 1.95 -8.73 -4.85
C LEU A 95 3.12 -8.20 -4.01
N TRP A 96 3.93 -7.37 -4.63
CA TRP A 96 4.96 -6.58 -3.97
C TRP A 96 4.81 -5.10 -4.31
N ARG A 97 5.02 -4.24 -3.33
CA ARG A 97 5.27 -2.81 -3.58
C ARG A 97 6.62 -2.45 -2.97
N TYR A 98 7.48 -1.86 -3.78
CA TYR A 98 8.78 -1.39 -3.31
C TYR A 98 8.59 -0.25 -2.29
N PRO A 99 9.19 -0.32 -1.08
CA PRO A 99 9.30 0.86 -0.23
C PRO A 99 9.92 2.04 -0.98
N GLY A 100 9.20 3.17 -1.05
CA GLY A 100 9.58 4.33 -1.83
C GLY A 100 9.26 4.27 -3.33
N GLY A 101 8.76 3.14 -3.84
CA GLY A 101 8.43 2.92 -5.26
C GLY A 101 9.60 2.37 -6.06
N HIS A 102 9.31 1.52 -7.05
CA HIS A 102 10.29 0.88 -7.93
C HIS A 102 11.17 1.90 -8.67
N MET A 103 10.54 2.98 -9.19
CA MET A 103 11.24 4.00 -9.99
C MET A 103 12.17 4.90 -9.18
N SER A 104 12.20 4.79 -7.86
CA SER A 104 13.07 5.59 -6.98
C SER A 104 14.48 5.00 -6.82
N TRP A 105 14.68 3.74 -7.25
CA TRP A 105 15.89 2.98 -6.95
C TRP A 105 16.58 2.50 -8.22
N GLY A 106 17.92 2.38 -8.16
CA GLY A 106 18.72 1.77 -9.23
C GLY A 106 18.88 0.26 -9.02
N GLY A 107 19.25 -0.46 -10.08
CA GLY A 107 19.59 -1.89 -10.03
C GLY A 107 18.40 -2.83 -9.78
N THR A 108 17.21 -2.39 -10.16
CA THR A 108 15.96 -3.16 -9.98
C THR A 108 15.89 -4.40 -10.89
N GLU A 109 16.67 -4.49 -11.95
CA GLU A 109 16.60 -5.55 -12.95
C GLU A 109 16.80 -6.96 -12.35
N LYS A 110 17.67 -7.07 -11.33
CA LYS A 110 17.92 -8.34 -10.64
C LYS A 110 16.75 -8.75 -9.76
N SER A 111 16.15 -7.80 -9.06
CA SER A 111 14.96 -8.09 -8.24
C SER A 111 13.72 -8.34 -9.10
N ASP A 112 13.59 -7.68 -10.25
CA ASP A 112 12.52 -7.96 -11.21
C ASP A 112 12.63 -9.38 -11.79
N GLU A 113 13.86 -9.85 -12.05
CA GLU A 113 14.08 -11.23 -12.47
C GLU A 113 13.81 -12.24 -11.35
N LEU A 114 14.19 -11.93 -10.11
CA LEU A 114 13.82 -12.72 -8.94
C LEU A 114 12.30 -12.83 -8.80
N PHE A 115 11.58 -11.72 -8.95
CA PHE A 115 10.11 -11.71 -8.85
C PHE A 115 9.45 -12.58 -9.91
N LYS A 116 9.93 -12.56 -11.15
CA LYS A 116 9.46 -13.49 -12.19
C LYS A 116 9.64 -14.95 -11.78
N GLN A 117 10.79 -15.29 -11.18
CA GLN A 117 11.07 -16.66 -10.72
C GLN A 117 10.17 -17.08 -9.56
N LEU A 118 9.81 -16.15 -8.68
CA LEU A 118 8.92 -16.36 -7.54
C LEU A 118 7.43 -16.23 -7.89
N GLY A 119 7.09 -15.80 -9.10
CA GLY A 119 5.72 -15.50 -9.48
C GLY A 119 5.14 -14.28 -8.75
N ILE A 120 5.99 -13.34 -8.35
CA ILE A 120 5.61 -12.08 -7.70
C ILE A 120 5.53 -10.98 -8.75
N HIS A 121 4.59 -10.08 -8.58
CA HIS A 121 4.38 -8.90 -9.40
C HIS A 121 4.53 -7.64 -8.56
N TRP A 122 5.40 -6.74 -8.96
CA TRP A 122 5.47 -5.44 -8.32
C TRP A 122 4.52 -4.44 -8.98
N ILE A 123 4.05 -3.50 -8.19
CA ILE A 123 3.18 -2.43 -8.65
C ILE A 123 3.44 -1.13 -7.91
N ASP A 124 3.66 -0.07 -8.65
CA ASP A 124 3.68 1.30 -8.15
C ASP A 124 2.27 1.91 -8.22
N TRP A 125 2.17 3.18 -8.45
CA TRP A 125 0.93 3.95 -8.54
C TRP A 125 0.98 4.93 -9.70
N ASN A 126 -0.18 5.37 -10.16
CA ASN A 126 -0.34 6.40 -11.17
C ASN A 126 -1.29 7.52 -10.73
N ALA A 127 -1.64 7.53 -9.45
CA ALA A 127 -2.35 8.60 -8.76
C ALA A 127 -1.98 8.57 -7.27
N MET A 128 -2.02 9.70 -6.60
CA MET A 128 -1.68 9.79 -5.18
C MET A 128 -2.47 10.89 -4.50
N VAL A 129 -2.54 10.86 -3.17
CA VAL A 129 -3.23 11.87 -2.36
C VAL A 129 -2.27 12.88 -1.71
N GLY A 130 -0.97 12.68 -1.85
CA GLY A 130 0.06 13.59 -1.32
C GLY A 130 0.36 13.44 0.17
N ASP A 131 -0.15 12.39 0.82
CA ASP A 131 0.02 12.17 2.26
C ASP A 131 1.43 11.74 2.68
N ALA A 132 2.28 11.36 1.73
CA ALA A 132 3.69 11.03 1.94
C ALA A 132 4.67 12.04 1.30
N GLU A 133 4.16 13.17 0.80
CA GLU A 133 5.01 14.26 0.31
C GLU A 133 5.85 14.86 1.46
N PRO A 134 6.96 15.55 1.16
CA PRO A 134 7.65 16.37 2.15
C PRO A 134 6.69 17.34 2.85
N LEU A 135 6.91 17.60 4.14
CA LEU A 135 5.99 18.36 5.00
C LEU A 135 5.59 19.73 4.45
N ASP A 136 6.47 20.38 3.70
CA ASP A 136 6.23 21.67 3.06
C ASP A 136 5.32 21.59 1.83
N ARG A 137 5.03 20.39 1.33
CA ARG A 137 4.17 20.10 0.18
C ARG A 137 2.99 19.22 0.50
N GLN A 138 2.92 18.68 1.72
CA GLN A 138 1.79 17.86 2.13
C GLN A 138 0.50 18.69 2.20
N PRO A 139 -0.62 18.17 1.70
CA PRO A 139 -1.95 18.74 1.97
C PRO A 139 -2.21 18.80 3.49
N THR A 140 -2.76 19.92 3.94
CA THR A 140 -3.11 20.16 5.35
C THR A 140 -4.61 20.14 5.61
N THR A 141 -5.39 20.15 4.54
CA THR A 141 -6.87 20.06 4.57
C THR A 141 -7.38 19.01 3.59
N VAL A 142 -8.58 18.50 3.83
CA VAL A 142 -9.25 17.56 2.91
C VAL A 142 -9.39 18.18 1.52
N ALA A 143 -9.73 19.46 1.42
CA ALA A 143 -9.87 20.15 0.13
C ALA A 143 -8.54 20.22 -0.64
N GLU A 144 -7.43 20.50 0.04
CA GLU A 144 -6.09 20.47 -0.57
C GLU A 144 -5.71 19.06 -1.00
N MET A 145 -6.01 18.02 -0.21
CA MET A 145 -5.74 16.63 -0.56
C MET A 145 -6.51 16.19 -1.81
N LEU A 146 -7.78 16.58 -1.92
CA LEU A 146 -8.57 16.31 -3.12
C LEU A 146 -8.04 17.08 -4.35
N ALA A 147 -7.63 18.33 -4.18
CA ALA A 147 -7.02 19.11 -5.26
C ALA A 147 -5.68 18.50 -5.70
N PHE A 148 -4.83 18.10 -4.74
CA PHE A 148 -3.58 17.39 -5.03
C PHE A 148 -3.85 16.09 -5.79
N HIS A 149 -4.83 15.30 -5.33
CA HIS A 149 -5.21 14.07 -5.99
C HIS A 149 -5.66 14.32 -7.43
N GLN A 150 -6.54 15.28 -7.67
CA GLN A 150 -7.00 15.63 -9.01
C GLN A 150 -5.84 16.05 -9.92
N HIS A 151 -4.91 16.87 -9.42
CA HIS A 151 -3.70 17.23 -10.17
C HIS A 151 -2.81 16.02 -10.48
N SER A 152 -2.71 15.06 -9.56
CA SER A 152 -1.93 13.83 -9.79
C SER A 152 -2.45 13.00 -10.96
N LEU A 153 -3.74 13.08 -11.28
CA LEU A 153 -4.33 12.38 -12.43
C LEU A 153 -3.91 12.96 -13.77
N GLU A 154 -3.51 14.24 -13.80
CA GLU A 154 -3.06 14.92 -15.02
C GLU A 154 -1.69 14.41 -15.51
N VAL A 155 -0.91 13.80 -14.63
CA VAL A 155 0.40 13.22 -14.98
C VAL A 155 0.25 12.05 -15.96
N TYR A 156 -0.84 11.29 -15.83
CA TYR A 156 -1.15 10.14 -16.68
C TYR A 156 -2.60 10.20 -17.17
N PRO A 157 -2.98 11.19 -18.01
CA PRO A 157 -4.38 11.47 -18.35
C PRO A 157 -5.08 10.30 -19.05
N ASP A 158 -4.36 9.53 -19.87
CA ASP A 158 -4.92 8.47 -20.72
C ASP A 158 -5.08 7.10 -20.03
N TYR A 159 -4.72 6.99 -18.73
CA TYR A 159 -4.87 5.74 -18.01
C TYR A 159 -6.31 5.52 -17.55
N ASN A 160 -6.93 4.44 -18.01
CA ASN A 160 -8.27 4.02 -17.57
C ASN A 160 -8.27 3.28 -16.23
N ILE A 161 -7.10 2.78 -15.81
CA ILE A 161 -6.91 2.13 -14.50
C ILE A 161 -6.15 3.09 -13.61
N ARG A 162 -6.67 3.33 -12.41
CA ARG A 162 -6.03 4.18 -11.39
C ARG A 162 -5.61 3.35 -10.20
N VAL A 163 -4.31 3.32 -9.96
CA VAL A 163 -3.73 2.80 -8.72
C VAL A 163 -3.40 4.00 -7.84
N VAL A 164 -4.21 4.23 -6.81
CA VAL A 164 -4.11 5.40 -5.94
C VAL A 164 -3.26 5.06 -4.72
N LEU A 165 -2.13 5.76 -4.55
CA LEU A 165 -1.31 5.66 -3.35
C LEU A 165 -1.90 6.50 -2.23
N MET A 166 -2.07 5.86 -1.07
CA MET A 166 -2.38 6.49 0.21
C MET A 166 -1.91 5.61 1.37
N HIS A 167 -1.81 6.18 2.55
CA HIS A 167 -1.32 5.50 3.74
C HIS A 167 -2.36 5.53 4.86
N ASP A 168 -2.30 4.54 5.75
CA ASP A 168 -3.23 4.36 6.88
C ASP A 168 -2.49 4.22 8.23
N SER A 169 -1.26 4.74 8.31
CA SER A 169 -0.54 4.86 9.57
C SER A 169 -1.16 5.93 10.48
N VAL A 170 -0.81 5.89 11.77
CA VAL A 170 -1.39 6.75 12.81
C VAL A 170 -1.38 8.26 12.52
N ASP A 171 -0.38 8.72 11.79
CA ASP A 171 -0.20 10.13 11.40
C ASP A 171 -1.04 10.54 10.16
N LYS A 172 -1.79 9.62 9.56
CA LYS A 172 -2.57 9.84 8.32
C LYS A 172 -4.06 10.11 8.57
N GLU A 173 -4.36 10.82 9.65
CA GLU A 173 -5.73 11.19 10.02
C GLU A 173 -6.46 11.93 8.88
N LEU A 174 -5.75 12.81 8.17
CA LEU A 174 -6.31 13.57 7.04
C LEU A 174 -6.70 12.65 5.88
N THR A 175 -5.89 11.64 5.58
CA THR A 175 -6.18 10.63 4.53
C THR A 175 -7.47 9.89 4.86
N LYS A 176 -7.64 9.46 6.11
CA LYS A 176 -8.89 8.83 6.58
C LYS A 176 -10.10 9.75 6.40
N GLN A 177 -9.97 11.05 6.73
CA GLN A 177 -11.04 12.03 6.58
C GLN A 177 -11.38 12.30 5.11
N ALA A 178 -10.41 12.26 4.22
CA ALA A 178 -10.60 12.49 2.79
C ALA A 178 -11.16 11.25 2.04
N LEU A 179 -10.97 10.05 2.57
CA LEU A 179 -11.30 8.79 1.91
C LEU A 179 -12.75 8.71 1.39
N PRO A 180 -13.79 9.14 2.15
CA PRO A 180 -15.17 9.16 1.64
C PRO A 180 -15.30 9.97 0.35
N GLN A 181 -14.74 11.17 0.31
CA GLN A 181 -14.84 12.08 -0.83
C GLN A 181 -14.01 11.59 -2.02
N LEU A 182 -12.89 10.91 -1.79
CA LEU A 182 -12.12 10.25 -2.85
C LEU A 182 -12.92 9.11 -3.49
N ILE A 183 -13.59 8.29 -2.69
CA ILE A 183 -14.45 7.22 -3.20
C ILE A 183 -15.60 7.82 -4.02
N GLU A 184 -16.29 8.82 -3.49
CA GLU A 184 -17.39 9.51 -4.16
C GLU A 184 -16.94 10.16 -5.49
N PHE A 185 -15.72 10.75 -5.51
CA PHE A 185 -15.14 11.30 -6.74
C PHE A 185 -15.01 10.22 -7.81
N TYR A 186 -14.46 9.04 -7.51
CA TYR A 186 -14.30 7.96 -8.47
C TYR A 186 -15.65 7.39 -8.92
N GLN A 187 -16.59 7.20 -7.99
CA GLN A 187 -17.95 6.73 -8.32
C GLN A 187 -18.67 7.71 -9.25
N ALA A 188 -18.60 9.00 -8.97
CA ALA A 188 -19.21 10.05 -9.80
C ALA A 188 -18.61 10.11 -11.21
N ASN A 189 -17.34 9.71 -11.38
CA ASN A 189 -16.66 9.63 -12.67
C ASN A 189 -16.76 8.25 -13.34
N GLY A 190 -17.63 7.36 -12.86
CA GLY A 190 -17.93 6.08 -13.47
C GLY A 190 -16.89 4.98 -13.29
N TYR A 191 -15.91 5.16 -12.37
CA TYR A 191 -14.94 4.13 -12.05
C TYR A 191 -15.55 3.00 -11.21
N GLN A 192 -15.08 1.80 -11.46
CA GLN A 192 -15.35 0.63 -10.63
C GLN A 192 -14.13 0.34 -9.77
N PHE A 193 -14.36 -0.10 -8.54
CA PHE A 193 -13.31 -0.46 -7.61
C PHE A 193 -12.98 -1.95 -7.70
N GLY A 194 -11.71 -2.27 -7.58
CA GLY A 194 -11.21 -3.63 -7.57
C GLY A 194 -9.98 -3.75 -6.68
N VAL A 195 -9.52 -4.98 -6.50
CA VAL A 195 -8.29 -5.32 -5.82
C VAL A 195 -7.26 -5.87 -6.80
N LEU A 196 -5.99 -5.77 -6.44
CA LEU A 196 -4.89 -6.46 -7.11
C LEU A 196 -4.75 -7.88 -6.53
N TYR A 197 -4.30 -8.84 -7.31
CA TYR A 197 -3.99 -10.22 -6.88
C TYR A 197 -3.04 -10.93 -7.85
#